data_af52b949ada9e4750f622f6c9ec10472
#
_entry.id   af52b949ada9e4750f622f6c9ec10472
#
_cell.length_a   1.000
_cell.length_b   1.000
_cell.length_c   1.000
_cell.angle_alpha   90.00
_cell.angle_beta   90.00
_cell.angle_gamma   90.00
#
_symmetry.space_group_name_H-M   'P 1'
#
loop_
_entity.id
_entity.type
_entity.pdbx_description
1 polymer ?
#
loop_
_entity_poly.entity_id
_entity_poly.type
_entity_poly.pdbx_seq_one_letter_code
_entity_poly.pdbx_strand_id
1 'polypeptide(L)'
;MTISDLRKTDNFFLLAGPCVIEGEEMALRIADRIVKITDKLGIPYVFKGSYRNANRSRLDSFTGIGDEKALKVLRKIRETFDIPIVTDIHSAGEAAMAAEYVDVLQIPAFLCRQTDLLVAAAHTGKIVNIKKGQFLSPGAMRFAADKVVEAGNDQVMLTERGTTFGYQDLIVDYRGIPEMQTLGFPVILDVTHSLQQPNQTAGVTGGMPQLIETVAKAGIAVGVDGLFMETHEDPSVAKSDGANMLKLDLLEGLLTKLVRIRQVL
;
A
#
# COMPACT_ATOMS: atom_id res chain seq x y z
N MET A 1 6.05 15.32 6.80
CA MET A 1 4.67 14.96 6.38
C MET A 1 3.95 14.30 7.56
N THR A 2 2.67 14.59 7.73
CA THR A 2 1.77 13.99 8.73
C THR A 2 0.54 13.43 8.05
N ILE A 3 -0.24 12.60 8.76
CA ILE A 3 -1.55 12.15 8.27
C ILE A 3 -2.47 13.32 7.97
N SER A 4 -2.42 14.38 8.77
CA SER A 4 -3.20 15.59 8.52
C SER A 4 -2.89 16.22 7.16
N ASP A 5 -1.64 16.14 6.69
CA ASP A 5 -1.28 16.70 5.38
C ASP A 5 -1.92 15.90 4.23
N LEU A 6 -2.00 14.56 4.37
CA LEU A 6 -2.67 13.71 3.39
C LEU A 6 -4.20 13.91 3.34
N ARG A 7 -4.80 14.29 4.48
CA ARG A 7 -6.26 14.50 4.59
C ARG A 7 -6.71 15.93 4.27
N LYS A 8 -5.80 16.86 3.97
CA LYS A 8 -6.13 18.22 3.52
C LYS A 8 -6.61 18.23 2.06
N THR A 9 -7.66 17.48 1.78
CA THR A 9 -8.22 17.37 0.43
C THR A 9 -9.70 16.98 0.52
N ASP A 10 -10.51 17.48 -0.41
CA ASP A 10 -11.87 17.01 -0.64
C ASP A 10 -11.91 15.71 -1.46
N ASN A 11 -10.72 15.22 -1.84
CA ASN A 11 -10.51 14.00 -2.61
C ASN A 11 -10.12 12.82 -1.67
N PHE A 12 -9.58 11.78 -2.22
CA PHE A 12 -8.88 10.70 -1.52
C PHE A 12 -7.38 10.85 -1.77
N PHE A 13 -6.54 10.27 -0.91
CA PHE A 13 -5.10 10.17 -1.19
C PHE A 13 -4.73 8.82 -1.81
N LEU A 14 -3.59 8.76 -2.48
CA LEU A 14 -3.15 7.58 -3.22
C LEU A 14 -1.77 7.11 -2.73
N LEU A 15 -1.65 5.83 -2.37
CA LEU A 15 -0.39 5.12 -2.23
C LEU A 15 -0.22 4.24 -3.47
N ALA A 16 0.71 4.56 -4.37
CA ALA A 16 0.88 3.78 -5.59
C ALA A 16 2.34 3.71 -6.07
N GLY A 17 2.66 2.63 -6.79
CA GLY A 17 3.96 2.38 -7.39
C GLY A 17 4.15 0.90 -7.68
N PRO A 18 5.37 0.45 -8.01
CA PRO A 18 5.63 -0.96 -8.28
C PRO A 18 5.55 -1.82 -7.01
N CYS A 19 5.35 -3.12 -7.18
CA CYS A 19 5.41 -4.06 -6.07
C CYS A 19 6.76 -3.98 -5.34
N VAL A 20 7.86 -4.16 -6.06
CA VAL A 20 9.24 -4.09 -5.55
C VAL A 20 10.09 -3.20 -6.47
N ILE A 21 11.14 -2.59 -5.92
CA ILE A 21 12.11 -1.82 -6.70
C ILE A 21 12.99 -2.79 -7.50
N GLU A 22 12.79 -2.83 -8.80
CA GLU A 22 13.52 -3.68 -9.74
C GLU A 22 14.73 -2.99 -10.35
N GLY A 23 14.77 -1.66 -10.31
CA GLY A 23 15.82 -0.80 -10.82
C GLY A 23 15.48 0.67 -10.67
N GLU A 24 16.49 1.52 -10.71
CA GLU A 24 16.33 2.97 -10.51
C GLU A 24 15.52 3.62 -11.65
N GLU A 25 15.90 3.35 -12.91
CA GLU A 25 15.26 3.99 -14.06
C GLU A 25 13.76 3.67 -14.16
N MET A 26 13.40 2.39 -13.95
CA MET A 26 12.00 1.97 -13.97
C MET A 26 11.20 2.67 -12.87
N ALA A 27 11.73 2.71 -11.65
CA ALA A 27 11.06 3.34 -10.53
C ALA A 27 10.87 4.86 -10.72
N LEU A 28 11.88 5.56 -11.27
CA LEU A 28 11.78 6.98 -11.60
C LEU A 28 10.75 7.24 -12.69
N ARG A 29 10.69 6.43 -13.76
CA ARG A 29 9.67 6.61 -14.82
C ARG A 29 8.26 6.40 -14.29
N ILE A 30 8.04 5.38 -13.46
CA ILE A 30 6.74 5.14 -12.83
C ILE A 30 6.35 6.31 -11.93
N ALA A 31 7.27 6.79 -11.08
CA ALA A 31 7.03 7.92 -10.20
C ALA A 31 6.66 9.19 -10.98
N ASP A 32 7.46 9.57 -12.00
CA ASP A 32 7.21 10.74 -12.86
C ASP A 32 5.81 10.71 -13.47
N ARG A 33 5.42 9.54 -13.97
CA ARG A 33 4.12 9.40 -14.60
C ARG A 33 2.96 9.51 -13.60
N ILE A 34 3.09 8.90 -12.42
CA ILE A 34 2.04 8.98 -11.39
C ILE A 34 1.94 10.40 -10.83
N VAL A 35 3.06 11.07 -10.56
CA VAL A 35 3.08 12.48 -10.12
C VAL A 35 2.30 13.38 -11.09
N LYS A 36 2.58 13.29 -12.39
CA LYS A 36 1.85 14.07 -13.40
C LYS A 36 0.35 13.83 -13.40
N ILE A 37 -0.07 12.58 -13.18
CA ILE A 37 -1.49 12.21 -13.13
C ILE A 37 -2.13 12.76 -11.84
N THR A 38 -1.48 12.55 -10.68
CA THR A 38 -2.03 12.96 -9.39
C THR A 38 -2.07 14.48 -9.23
N ASP A 39 -1.07 15.20 -9.69
CA ASP A 39 -1.06 16.69 -9.73
C ASP A 39 -2.21 17.23 -10.57
N LYS A 40 -2.42 16.66 -11.77
CA LYS A 40 -3.53 17.03 -12.65
C LYS A 40 -4.91 16.82 -12.02
N LEU A 41 -5.05 15.78 -11.19
CA LEU A 41 -6.32 15.38 -10.57
C LEU A 41 -6.49 15.92 -9.14
N GLY A 42 -5.51 16.61 -8.58
CA GLY A 42 -5.54 17.10 -7.20
C GLY A 42 -5.59 15.97 -6.16
N ILE A 43 -4.88 14.87 -6.40
CA ILE A 43 -4.83 13.71 -5.51
C ILE A 43 -3.53 13.76 -4.71
N PRO A 44 -3.54 13.87 -3.37
CA PRO A 44 -2.34 13.70 -2.55
C PRO A 44 -1.72 12.33 -2.79
N TYR A 45 -0.40 12.30 -3.03
CA TYR A 45 0.27 11.10 -3.49
C TYR A 45 1.45 10.71 -2.59
N VAL A 46 1.56 9.41 -2.32
CA VAL A 46 2.69 8.75 -1.66
C VAL A 46 3.21 7.67 -2.61
N PHE A 47 4.47 7.75 -3.01
CA PHE A 47 5.07 6.70 -3.84
C PHE A 47 5.27 5.43 -3.01
N LYS A 48 4.77 4.30 -3.50
CA LYS A 48 4.95 2.98 -2.90
C LYS A 48 6.01 2.18 -3.65
N GLY A 49 6.92 1.59 -2.91
CA GLY A 49 7.82 0.57 -3.46
C GLY A 49 8.45 -0.24 -2.33
N SER A 50 8.38 -1.58 -2.42
CA SER A 50 9.09 -2.45 -1.49
C SER A 50 10.57 -2.49 -1.83
N TYR A 51 11.44 -2.32 -0.85
CA TYR A 51 12.88 -2.46 -1.06
C TYR A 51 13.28 -3.93 -1.17
N ARG A 52 12.43 -4.85 -0.67
CA ARG A 52 12.63 -6.30 -0.71
C ARG A 52 11.30 -7.04 -0.83
N ASN A 53 11.24 -8.07 -1.66
CA ASN A 53 10.13 -9.03 -1.70
C ASN A 53 10.39 -10.14 -0.68
N ALA A 54 9.82 -10.01 0.54
CA ALA A 54 10.09 -10.90 1.65
C ALA A 54 9.18 -12.15 1.68
N ASN A 55 7.92 -12.03 1.20
CA ASN A 55 6.89 -13.07 1.30
C ASN A 55 6.64 -13.83 -0.01
N ARG A 56 7.70 -14.12 -0.74
CA ARG A 56 7.64 -14.86 -2.01
C ARG A 56 7.26 -16.32 -1.83
N SER A 57 6.56 -16.89 -2.81
CA SER A 57 6.10 -18.28 -2.77
C SER A 57 7.21 -19.29 -3.02
N ARG A 58 8.27 -18.92 -3.76
CA ARG A 58 9.38 -19.80 -4.11
C ARG A 58 10.70 -19.23 -3.58
N LEU A 59 11.64 -20.11 -3.26
CA LEU A 59 12.96 -19.70 -2.76
C LEU A 59 13.77 -18.94 -3.82
N ASP A 60 13.63 -19.31 -5.10
CA ASP A 60 14.31 -18.72 -6.24
C ASP A 60 13.59 -17.48 -6.84
N SER A 61 12.47 -17.06 -6.27
CA SER A 61 11.79 -15.84 -6.72
C SER A 61 12.65 -14.59 -6.48
N PHE A 62 12.46 -13.59 -7.31
CA PHE A 62 13.16 -12.31 -7.19
C PHE A 62 12.95 -11.67 -5.82
N THR A 63 14.04 -11.31 -5.16
CA THR A 63 14.03 -10.71 -3.81
C THR A 63 14.16 -9.19 -3.82
N GLY A 64 14.77 -8.62 -4.85
CA GLY A 64 15.10 -7.20 -4.96
C GLY A 64 16.49 -6.99 -5.54
N ILE A 65 16.92 -5.74 -5.61
CA ILE A 65 18.23 -5.30 -6.11
C ILE A 65 19.28 -5.12 -5.00
N GLY A 66 18.94 -5.55 -3.77
CA GLY A 66 19.67 -5.29 -2.53
C GLY A 66 19.05 -4.15 -1.73
N ASP A 67 18.89 -4.38 -0.42
CA ASP A 67 18.12 -3.51 0.47
C ASP A 67 18.60 -2.05 0.43
N GLU A 68 19.89 -1.83 0.70
CA GLU A 68 20.48 -0.48 0.72
C GLU A 68 20.34 0.23 -0.64
N LYS A 69 20.56 -0.50 -1.73
CA LYS A 69 20.43 0.05 -3.08
C LYS A 69 19.00 0.46 -3.38
N ALA A 70 18.02 -0.39 -3.03
CA ALA A 70 16.61 -0.10 -3.23
C ALA A 70 16.14 1.08 -2.36
N LEU A 71 16.57 1.15 -1.10
CA LEU A 71 16.28 2.28 -0.21
C LEU A 71 16.86 3.60 -0.73
N LYS A 72 18.07 3.58 -1.30
CA LYS A 72 18.65 4.76 -1.97
C LYS A 72 17.84 5.20 -3.19
N VAL A 73 17.30 4.26 -3.96
CA VAL A 73 16.39 4.58 -5.08
C VAL A 73 15.11 5.26 -4.55
N LEU A 74 14.52 4.75 -3.48
CA LEU A 74 13.34 5.36 -2.85
C LEU A 74 13.63 6.79 -2.38
N ARG A 75 14.76 7.02 -1.71
CA ARG A 75 15.21 8.37 -1.32
C ARG A 75 15.38 9.29 -2.55
N LYS A 76 15.99 8.78 -3.62
CA LYS A 76 16.17 9.56 -4.85
C LYS A 76 14.83 9.99 -5.46
N ILE A 77 13.83 9.11 -5.48
CA ILE A 77 12.46 9.45 -5.92
C ILE A 77 11.87 10.56 -5.06
N ARG A 78 11.98 10.42 -3.73
CA ARG A 78 11.54 11.44 -2.77
C ARG A 78 12.14 12.82 -3.07
N GLU A 79 13.45 12.87 -3.26
CA GLU A 79 14.19 14.11 -3.50
C GLU A 79 13.94 14.69 -4.90
N THR A 80 13.75 13.82 -5.91
CA THR A 80 13.54 14.24 -7.32
C THR A 80 12.17 14.86 -7.53
N PHE A 81 11.14 14.30 -6.90
CA PHE A 81 9.76 14.69 -7.13
C PHE A 81 9.12 15.43 -5.96
N ASP A 82 9.84 15.62 -4.86
CA ASP A 82 9.34 16.20 -3.59
C ASP A 82 8.05 15.54 -3.09
N ILE A 83 8.01 14.20 -3.15
CA ILE A 83 6.86 13.39 -2.73
C ILE A 83 7.22 12.46 -1.58
N PRO A 84 6.29 12.16 -0.68
CA PRO A 84 6.51 11.16 0.37
C PRO A 84 6.59 9.74 -0.20
N ILE A 85 7.28 8.89 0.56
CA ILE A 85 7.56 7.50 0.18
C ILE A 85 7.03 6.54 1.25
N VAL A 86 6.47 5.42 0.82
CA VAL A 86 6.13 4.28 1.67
C VAL A 86 6.87 3.02 1.23
N THR A 87 7.42 2.31 2.20
CA THR A 87 7.96 0.95 2.01
C THR A 87 7.54 0.04 3.16
N ASP A 88 7.50 -1.26 2.93
CA ASP A 88 7.22 -2.24 3.96
C ASP A 88 8.47 -2.68 4.72
N ILE A 89 8.30 -3.03 6.00
CA ILE A 89 9.32 -3.61 6.88
C ILE A 89 8.85 -4.97 7.39
N HIS A 90 9.78 -5.88 7.66
CA HIS A 90 9.47 -7.29 7.95
C HIS A 90 9.98 -7.76 9.30
N SER A 91 10.87 -7.01 9.92
CA SER A 91 11.40 -7.26 11.26
C SER A 91 11.62 -5.96 12.02
N ALA A 92 11.64 -6.01 13.35
CA ALA A 92 11.88 -4.86 14.20
C ALA A 92 13.22 -4.16 13.90
N GLY A 93 14.25 -4.94 13.56
CA GLY A 93 15.57 -4.41 13.23
C GLY A 93 15.63 -3.58 11.94
N GLU A 94 14.63 -3.72 11.07
CA GLU A 94 14.56 -2.97 9.80
C GLU A 94 13.96 -1.56 9.97
N ALA A 95 13.18 -1.34 11.02
CA ALA A 95 12.40 -0.12 11.18
C ALA A 95 13.26 1.16 11.18
N ALA A 96 14.32 1.21 12.00
CA ALA A 96 15.20 2.36 12.08
C ALA A 96 15.93 2.62 10.76
N MET A 97 16.45 1.56 10.12
CA MET A 97 17.15 1.65 8.83
C MET A 97 16.21 2.20 7.74
N ALA A 98 15.03 1.64 7.58
CA ALA A 98 14.10 2.07 6.55
C ALA A 98 13.59 3.51 6.78
N ALA A 99 13.38 3.90 8.04
CA ALA A 99 12.92 5.23 8.42
C ALA A 99 13.86 6.37 8.00
N GLU A 100 15.15 6.09 7.76
CA GLU A 100 16.08 7.09 7.22
C GLU A 100 15.76 7.48 5.78
N TYR A 101 15.07 6.61 5.03
CA TYR A 101 14.85 6.75 3.59
C TYR A 101 13.41 7.11 3.22
N VAL A 102 12.45 6.78 4.09
CA VAL A 102 11.01 6.89 3.78
C VAL A 102 10.24 7.71 4.83
N ASP A 103 9.01 8.07 4.50
CA ASP A 103 8.11 8.85 5.34
C ASP A 103 7.03 7.99 6.00
N VAL A 104 6.72 6.84 5.41
CA VAL A 104 5.72 5.88 5.88
C VAL A 104 6.34 4.50 5.95
N LEU A 105 6.21 3.83 7.09
CA LEU A 105 6.55 2.43 7.27
C LEU A 105 5.28 1.58 7.18
N GLN A 106 5.27 0.61 6.28
CA GLN A 106 4.15 -0.30 6.12
C GLN A 106 4.41 -1.61 6.84
N ILE A 107 3.41 -2.04 7.63
CA ILE A 107 3.39 -3.37 8.26
C ILE A 107 2.60 -4.32 7.35
N PRO A 108 3.21 -5.38 6.80
CA PRO A 108 2.53 -6.37 5.98
C PRO A 108 1.38 -7.06 6.72
N ALA A 109 0.35 -7.48 5.97
CA ALA A 109 -0.85 -8.10 6.54
C ALA A 109 -0.56 -9.33 7.42
N PHE A 110 0.36 -10.19 7.01
CA PHE A 110 0.75 -11.36 7.82
C PHE A 110 1.44 -11.00 9.14
N LEU A 111 2.02 -9.81 9.24
CA LEU A 111 2.80 -9.34 10.37
C LEU A 111 2.05 -8.32 11.24
N CYS A 112 0.80 -8.02 10.93
CA CYS A 112 0.01 -6.96 11.58
C CYS A 112 -0.21 -7.16 13.08
N ARG A 113 0.04 -8.36 13.62
CA ARG A 113 -0.05 -8.67 15.06
C ARG A 113 1.30 -8.69 15.78
N GLN A 114 2.42 -8.60 15.07
CA GLN A 114 3.77 -8.71 15.63
C GLN A 114 4.09 -7.46 16.49
N THR A 115 4.05 -7.63 17.80
CA THR A 115 4.18 -6.52 18.75
C THR A 115 5.51 -5.79 18.60
N ASP A 116 6.63 -6.52 18.55
CA ASP A 116 7.96 -5.91 18.47
C ASP A 116 8.15 -5.12 17.17
N LEU A 117 7.56 -5.59 16.06
CA LEU A 117 7.60 -4.89 14.78
C LEU A 117 6.80 -3.57 14.82
N LEU A 118 5.59 -3.61 15.40
CA LEU A 118 4.72 -2.43 15.55
C LEU A 118 5.36 -1.37 16.46
N VAL A 119 5.91 -1.80 17.60
CA VAL A 119 6.60 -0.92 18.55
C VAL A 119 7.86 -0.32 17.92
N ALA A 120 8.66 -1.12 17.21
CA ALA A 120 9.84 -0.61 16.51
C ALA A 120 9.49 0.42 15.44
N ALA A 121 8.41 0.18 14.68
CA ALA A 121 7.90 1.15 13.71
C ALA A 121 7.44 2.44 14.40
N ALA A 122 6.71 2.33 15.51
CA ALA A 122 6.24 3.49 16.29
C ALA A 122 7.41 4.38 16.75
N HIS A 123 8.46 3.78 17.29
CA HIS A 123 9.63 4.51 17.82
C HIS A 123 10.40 5.30 16.74
N THR A 124 10.16 5.06 15.47
CA THR A 124 10.78 5.87 14.40
C THR A 124 10.13 7.25 14.24
N GLY A 125 8.94 7.47 14.80
CA GLY A 125 8.14 8.68 14.60
C GLY A 125 7.59 8.86 13.18
N LYS A 126 7.75 7.87 12.31
CA LYS A 126 7.17 7.88 10.95
C LYS A 126 5.70 7.49 10.98
N ILE A 127 4.96 7.80 9.92
CA ILE A 127 3.62 7.27 9.75
C ILE A 127 3.69 5.74 9.65
N VAL A 128 2.82 5.04 10.37
CA VAL A 128 2.75 3.57 10.35
C VAL A 128 1.46 3.16 9.65
N ASN A 129 1.59 2.58 8.45
CA ASN A 129 0.46 2.00 7.73
C ASN A 129 0.35 0.51 8.03
N ILE A 130 -0.72 0.07 8.69
CA ILE A 130 -0.92 -1.32 9.09
C ILE A 130 -1.91 -1.98 8.14
N LYS A 131 -1.44 -2.94 7.34
CA LYS A 131 -2.34 -3.75 6.51
C LYS A 131 -3.10 -4.75 7.36
N LYS A 132 -4.42 -4.77 7.21
CA LYS A 132 -5.28 -5.73 7.92
C LYS A 132 -4.95 -7.17 7.49
N GLY A 133 -4.68 -8.03 8.45
CA GLY A 133 -4.54 -9.47 8.19
C GLY A 133 -5.81 -10.06 7.59
N GLN A 134 -5.67 -10.95 6.61
CA GLN A 134 -6.80 -11.63 5.96
C GLN A 134 -7.65 -12.46 6.93
N PHE A 135 -7.11 -12.73 8.10
CA PHE A 135 -7.70 -13.53 9.19
C PHE A 135 -8.29 -12.65 10.31
N LEU A 136 -8.24 -11.32 10.21
CA LEU A 136 -8.73 -10.40 11.23
C LEU A 136 -10.07 -9.76 10.84
N SER A 137 -10.93 -9.58 11.84
CA SER A 137 -12.08 -8.69 11.71
C SER A 137 -11.63 -7.21 11.65
N PRO A 138 -12.42 -6.32 11.05
CA PRO A 138 -12.13 -4.89 11.03
C PRO A 138 -11.90 -4.29 12.42
N GLY A 139 -12.79 -4.59 13.38
CA GLY A 139 -12.67 -4.09 14.76
C GLY A 139 -11.43 -4.60 15.51
N ALA A 140 -10.89 -5.78 15.13
CA ALA A 140 -9.66 -6.30 15.74
C ALA A 140 -8.41 -5.50 15.35
N MET A 141 -8.47 -4.66 14.32
CA MET A 141 -7.36 -3.78 13.95
C MET A 141 -7.04 -2.74 15.02
N ARG A 142 -7.99 -2.45 15.91
CA ARG A 142 -7.74 -1.59 17.07
C ARG A 142 -6.53 -2.07 17.87
N PHE A 143 -6.41 -3.35 18.14
CA PHE A 143 -5.30 -3.89 18.96
C PHE A 143 -3.92 -3.69 18.30
N ALA A 144 -3.86 -3.68 16.97
CA ALA A 144 -2.62 -3.37 16.27
C ALA A 144 -2.30 -1.86 16.30
N ALA A 145 -3.32 -1.02 16.11
CA ALA A 145 -3.18 0.43 16.19
C ALA A 145 -2.82 0.89 17.61
N ASP A 146 -3.49 0.35 18.64
CA ASP A 146 -3.24 0.68 20.06
C ASP A 146 -1.76 0.44 20.43
N LYS A 147 -1.13 -0.63 19.95
CA LYS A 147 0.29 -0.90 20.20
C LYS A 147 1.21 0.21 19.68
N VAL A 148 0.88 0.80 18.54
CA VAL A 148 1.64 1.91 17.95
C VAL A 148 1.39 3.19 18.75
N VAL A 149 0.13 3.47 19.11
CA VAL A 149 -0.26 4.65 19.90
C VAL A 149 0.32 4.58 21.31
N GLU A 150 0.21 3.45 21.99
CA GLU A 150 0.76 3.24 23.34
C GLU A 150 2.30 3.29 23.36
N ALA A 151 2.95 2.99 22.24
CA ALA A 151 4.39 3.19 22.05
C ALA A 151 4.77 4.65 21.74
N GLY A 152 3.81 5.59 21.75
CA GLY A 152 4.03 7.04 21.65
C GLY A 152 3.90 7.61 20.24
N ASN A 153 3.28 6.91 19.28
CA ASN A 153 3.10 7.40 17.91
C ASN A 153 1.63 7.32 17.48
N ASP A 154 0.98 8.46 17.31
CA ASP A 154 -0.40 8.59 16.87
C ASP A 154 -0.59 8.62 15.34
N GLN A 155 0.50 8.60 14.57
CA GLN A 155 0.48 8.66 13.11
C GLN A 155 0.24 7.26 12.53
N VAL A 156 -0.99 6.76 12.67
CA VAL A 156 -1.41 5.41 12.24
C VAL A 156 -2.40 5.51 11.09
N MET A 157 -2.23 4.67 10.07
CA MET A 157 -3.20 4.41 9.00
C MET A 157 -3.54 2.91 8.97
N LEU A 158 -4.77 2.57 8.63
CA LEU A 158 -5.22 1.19 8.47
C LEU A 158 -5.53 0.88 7.01
N THR A 159 -5.10 -0.28 6.53
CA THR A 159 -5.36 -0.68 5.13
C THR A 159 -6.17 -1.96 5.09
N GLU A 160 -7.39 -1.88 4.56
CA GLU A 160 -8.19 -3.05 4.16
C GLU A 160 -7.59 -3.69 2.91
N ARG A 161 -7.47 -5.01 2.88
CA ARG A 161 -6.89 -5.76 1.76
C ARG A 161 -7.57 -7.10 1.51
N GLY A 162 -8.79 -7.24 1.95
CA GLY A 162 -9.59 -8.46 1.83
C GLY A 162 -9.40 -9.43 3.00
N THR A 163 -10.41 -10.28 3.13
CA THR A 163 -10.48 -11.36 4.11
C THR A 163 -10.50 -12.68 3.35
N THR A 164 -9.88 -13.72 3.92
CA THR A 164 -9.86 -15.07 3.35
C THR A 164 -11.29 -15.57 3.12
N PHE A 165 -11.58 -15.98 1.90
CA PHE A 165 -12.84 -16.59 1.49
C PHE A 165 -12.55 -17.97 0.87
N GLY A 166 -12.69 -19.02 1.69
CA GLY A 166 -12.16 -20.33 1.34
C GLY A 166 -10.62 -20.36 1.39
N TYR A 167 -9.99 -21.16 0.53
CA TYR A 167 -8.53 -21.39 0.57
C TYR A 167 -7.71 -20.55 -0.41
N GLN A 168 -8.32 -20.09 -1.49
CA GLN A 168 -7.59 -19.49 -2.61
C GLN A 168 -8.24 -18.21 -3.14
N ASP A 169 -9.09 -17.59 -2.33
CA ASP A 169 -9.76 -16.36 -2.71
C ASP A 169 -9.87 -15.38 -1.54
N LEU A 170 -10.10 -14.12 -1.86
CA LEU A 170 -10.25 -13.04 -0.91
C LEU A 170 -11.50 -12.23 -1.27
N ILE A 171 -12.15 -11.66 -0.26
CA ILE A 171 -13.27 -10.77 -0.44
C ILE A 171 -13.10 -9.51 0.42
N VAL A 172 -13.49 -8.36 -0.10
CA VAL A 172 -13.58 -7.12 0.68
C VAL A 172 -14.98 -7.03 1.28
N ASP A 173 -15.06 -7.02 2.61
CA ASP A 173 -16.28 -6.62 3.30
C ASP A 173 -16.28 -5.11 3.47
N TYR A 174 -16.99 -4.42 2.59
CA TYR A 174 -17.04 -2.95 2.61
C TYR A 174 -17.68 -2.38 3.89
N ARG A 175 -18.43 -3.15 4.67
CA ARG A 175 -18.96 -2.74 5.98
C ARG A 175 -17.83 -2.52 7.00
N GLY A 176 -16.71 -3.20 6.81
CA GLY A 176 -15.55 -3.07 7.67
C GLY A 176 -14.80 -1.74 7.53
N ILE A 177 -14.99 -1.02 6.42
CA ILE A 177 -14.34 0.28 6.20
C ILE A 177 -14.86 1.33 7.20
N PRO A 178 -16.17 1.63 7.25
CA PRO A 178 -16.68 2.56 8.26
C PRO A 178 -16.47 2.06 9.69
N GLU A 179 -16.49 0.74 9.94
CA GLU A 179 -16.15 0.19 11.25
C GLU A 179 -14.72 0.57 11.66
N MET A 180 -13.72 0.36 10.79
CA MET A 180 -12.33 0.77 11.09
C MET A 180 -12.18 2.29 11.22
N GLN A 181 -12.94 3.10 10.47
CA GLN A 181 -12.91 4.56 10.58
C GLN A 181 -13.39 5.03 11.97
N THR A 182 -14.28 4.29 12.66
CA THR A 182 -14.69 4.63 14.04
C THR A 182 -13.53 4.54 15.04
N LEU A 183 -12.42 3.89 14.68
CA LEU A 183 -11.21 3.84 15.50
C LEU A 183 -10.42 5.17 15.49
N GLY A 184 -10.81 6.12 14.64
CA GLY A 184 -10.19 7.45 14.54
C GLY A 184 -9.00 7.55 13.60
N PHE A 185 -8.68 6.49 12.87
CA PHE A 185 -7.56 6.43 11.90
C PHE A 185 -8.06 6.48 10.46
N PRO A 186 -7.28 7.06 9.52
CA PRO A 186 -7.60 6.95 8.10
C PRO A 186 -7.61 5.49 7.64
N VAL A 187 -8.59 5.15 6.81
CA VAL A 187 -8.73 3.81 6.24
C VAL A 187 -8.48 3.83 4.75
N ILE A 188 -7.53 3.04 4.33
CA ILE A 188 -7.10 2.84 2.95
C ILE A 188 -7.67 1.53 2.43
N LEU A 189 -8.10 1.49 1.17
CA LEU A 189 -8.43 0.24 0.49
C LEU A 189 -7.32 -0.14 -0.48
N ASP A 190 -6.73 -1.31 -0.28
CA ASP A 190 -5.80 -1.94 -1.21
C ASP A 190 -6.60 -2.67 -2.30
N VAL A 191 -6.64 -2.06 -3.48
CA VAL A 191 -7.40 -2.58 -4.63
C VAL A 191 -6.62 -3.58 -5.48
N THR A 192 -5.36 -3.80 -5.15
CA THR A 192 -4.50 -4.80 -5.80
C THR A 192 -4.50 -6.12 -5.05
N HIS A 193 -4.08 -6.08 -3.78
CA HIS A 193 -3.93 -7.30 -3.00
C HIS A 193 -5.25 -7.89 -2.50
N SER A 194 -6.33 -7.13 -2.48
CA SER A 194 -7.68 -7.67 -2.22
C SER A 194 -8.20 -8.58 -3.35
N LEU A 195 -7.54 -8.56 -4.50
CA LEU A 195 -7.85 -9.38 -5.67
C LEU A 195 -6.84 -10.50 -5.92
N GLN A 196 -5.89 -10.69 -5.00
CA GLN A 196 -4.95 -11.81 -5.06
C GLN A 196 -5.67 -13.15 -4.96
N GLN A 197 -5.17 -14.12 -5.71
CA GLN A 197 -5.52 -15.53 -5.58
C GLN A 197 -4.30 -16.28 -5.07
N PRO A 198 -4.13 -16.43 -3.75
CA PRO A 198 -2.94 -17.05 -3.16
C PRO A 198 -2.87 -18.55 -3.47
N ASN A 199 -1.66 -19.12 -3.31
CA ASN A 199 -1.43 -20.57 -3.35
C ASN A 199 -1.86 -21.27 -4.65
N GLN A 200 -1.66 -20.64 -5.80
CA GLN A 200 -1.95 -21.28 -7.09
C GLN A 200 -0.97 -22.42 -7.38
N THR A 201 -1.41 -23.40 -8.16
CA THR A 201 -0.65 -24.63 -8.48
C THR A 201 0.68 -24.36 -9.19
N ALA A 202 0.81 -23.23 -9.88
CA ALA A 202 2.05 -22.82 -10.54
C ALA A 202 3.13 -22.27 -9.56
N GLY A 203 2.86 -22.21 -8.25
CA GLY A 203 3.77 -21.66 -7.26
C GLY A 203 3.98 -20.16 -7.36
N VAL A 204 3.04 -19.46 -7.98
CA VAL A 204 2.96 -17.99 -8.04
C VAL A 204 1.57 -17.54 -7.60
N THR A 205 1.48 -16.33 -7.04
CA THR A 205 0.18 -15.75 -6.70
C THR A 205 -0.54 -15.32 -7.98
N GLY A 206 -1.75 -15.80 -8.19
CA GLY A 206 -2.65 -15.32 -9.23
C GLY A 206 -3.39 -14.06 -8.80
N GLY A 207 -4.19 -13.50 -9.71
CA GLY A 207 -5.01 -12.32 -9.41
C GLY A 207 -6.04 -12.01 -10.47
N MET A 208 -6.89 -11.03 -10.15
CA MET A 208 -7.97 -10.56 -10.99
C MET A 208 -7.84 -9.05 -11.27
N PRO A 209 -6.77 -8.58 -11.96
CA PRO A 209 -6.52 -7.15 -12.16
C PRO A 209 -7.63 -6.44 -12.94
N GLN A 210 -8.42 -7.17 -13.74
CA GLN A 210 -9.59 -6.65 -14.44
C GLN A 210 -10.71 -6.17 -13.48
N LEU A 211 -10.69 -6.57 -12.21
CA LEU A 211 -11.64 -6.14 -11.18
C LEU A 211 -11.15 -4.96 -10.34
N ILE A 212 -9.94 -4.46 -10.55
CA ILE A 212 -9.39 -3.32 -9.80
C ILE A 212 -10.32 -2.11 -9.87
N GLU A 213 -10.83 -1.77 -11.07
CA GLU A 213 -11.79 -0.66 -11.23
C GLU A 213 -13.07 -0.89 -10.43
N THR A 214 -13.60 -2.11 -10.40
CA THR A 214 -14.81 -2.46 -9.64
C THR A 214 -14.61 -2.26 -8.15
N VAL A 215 -13.53 -2.81 -7.60
CA VAL A 215 -13.21 -2.71 -6.17
C VAL A 215 -12.91 -1.27 -5.77
N ALA A 216 -12.14 -0.54 -6.61
CA ALA A 216 -11.80 0.85 -6.34
C ALA A 216 -13.04 1.76 -6.32
N LYS A 217 -13.97 1.61 -7.27
CA LYS A 217 -15.24 2.36 -7.30
C LYS A 217 -16.06 2.12 -6.04
N ALA A 218 -16.19 0.85 -5.63
CA ALA A 218 -16.92 0.52 -4.41
C ALA A 218 -16.26 1.12 -3.18
N GLY A 219 -14.92 1.09 -3.08
CA GLY A 219 -14.17 1.71 -1.99
C GLY A 219 -14.39 3.23 -1.90
N ILE A 220 -14.31 3.93 -3.04
CA ILE A 220 -14.58 5.38 -3.07
C ILE A 220 -16.05 5.66 -2.67
N ALA A 221 -17.00 4.86 -3.17
CA ALA A 221 -18.43 5.03 -2.84
C ALA A 221 -18.73 4.81 -1.36
N VAL A 222 -18.01 3.92 -0.69
CA VAL A 222 -18.13 3.70 0.78
C VAL A 222 -17.44 4.79 1.60
N GLY A 223 -16.56 5.57 0.98
CA GLY A 223 -15.91 6.71 1.63
C GLY A 223 -14.54 6.40 2.25
N VAL A 224 -13.72 5.54 1.62
CA VAL A 224 -12.32 5.35 2.05
C VAL A 224 -11.56 6.67 2.04
N ASP A 225 -10.63 6.84 2.96
CA ASP A 225 -9.76 8.03 3.02
C ASP A 225 -8.69 7.99 1.91
N GLY A 226 -8.23 6.80 1.54
CA GLY A 226 -7.21 6.60 0.52
C GLY A 226 -7.33 5.27 -0.22
N LEU A 227 -6.56 5.16 -1.31
CA LEU A 227 -6.38 3.92 -2.06
C LEU A 227 -4.92 3.50 -2.06
N PHE A 228 -4.70 2.19 -1.99
CA PHE A 228 -3.40 1.57 -2.25
C PHE A 228 -3.49 0.79 -3.56
N MET A 229 -2.52 0.98 -4.45
CA MET A 229 -2.54 0.36 -5.77
C MET A 229 -1.14 0.07 -6.27
N GLU A 230 -0.87 -1.17 -6.63
CA GLU A 230 0.35 -1.50 -7.35
C GLU A 230 0.17 -1.33 -8.85
N THR A 231 1.16 -0.74 -9.50
CA THR A 231 1.14 -0.47 -10.93
C THR A 231 2.52 -0.63 -11.55
N HIS A 232 2.57 -1.07 -12.80
CA HIS A 232 3.80 -1.26 -13.55
C HIS A 232 3.58 -0.86 -15.01
N GLU A 233 4.65 -0.42 -15.69
CA GLU A 233 4.60 -0.07 -17.14
C GLU A 233 4.12 -1.25 -17.97
N ASP A 234 4.67 -2.44 -17.68
CA ASP A 234 4.24 -3.71 -18.26
C ASP A 234 4.22 -4.81 -17.16
N PRO A 235 3.03 -5.07 -16.55
CA PRO A 235 2.91 -6.10 -15.51
C PRO A 235 3.35 -7.50 -15.94
N SER A 236 3.33 -7.81 -17.23
CA SER A 236 3.69 -9.15 -17.75
C SER A 236 5.17 -9.50 -17.58
N VAL A 237 6.04 -8.48 -17.48
CA VAL A 237 7.49 -8.64 -17.29
C VAL A 237 7.95 -8.27 -15.89
N ALA A 238 7.03 -7.85 -15.02
CA ALA A 238 7.34 -7.52 -13.63
C ALA A 238 7.89 -8.74 -12.88
N LYS A 239 8.91 -8.51 -12.06
CA LYS A 239 9.61 -9.58 -11.34
C LYS A 239 8.89 -10.04 -10.07
N SER A 240 7.87 -9.29 -9.64
CA SER A 240 7.03 -9.61 -8.48
C SER A 240 5.60 -9.17 -8.76
N ASP A 241 4.63 -9.98 -8.34
CA ASP A 241 3.17 -9.75 -8.34
C ASP A 241 2.54 -9.20 -9.65
N GLY A 242 3.19 -9.44 -10.80
CA GLY A 242 2.70 -8.94 -12.09
C GLY A 242 1.25 -9.33 -12.42
N ALA A 243 0.79 -10.49 -11.95
CA ALA A 243 -0.59 -10.94 -12.15
C ALA A 243 -1.66 -10.09 -11.44
N ASN A 244 -1.24 -9.23 -10.49
CA ASN A 244 -2.15 -8.42 -9.68
C ASN A 244 -2.09 -6.93 -10.00
N MET A 245 -1.02 -6.46 -10.62
CA MET A 245 -0.79 -5.03 -10.82
C MET A 245 -1.67 -4.43 -11.93
N LEU A 246 -2.07 -3.18 -11.70
CA LEU A 246 -2.67 -2.37 -12.75
C LEU A 246 -1.60 -1.96 -13.79
N LYS A 247 -1.92 -2.09 -15.08
CA LYS A 247 -1.05 -1.50 -16.11
C LYS A 247 -1.08 0.03 -15.99
N LEU A 248 0.09 0.67 -15.93
CA LEU A 248 0.25 2.09 -15.67
C LEU A 248 -0.51 2.98 -16.69
N ASP A 249 -0.66 2.53 -17.93
CA ASP A 249 -1.45 3.22 -18.95
C ASP A 249 -2.93 3.39 -18.60
N LEU A 250 -3.48 2.54 -17.74
CA LEU A 250 -4.89 2.57 -17.33
C LEU A 250 -5.13 3.47 -16.11
N LEU A 251 -4.06 3.90 -15.43
CA LEU A 251 -4.14 4.59 -14.14
C LEU A 251 -4.89 5.92 -14.25
N GLU A 252 -4.54 6.78 -15.23
CA GLU A 252 -5.18 8.10 -15.37
C GLU A 252 -6.68 7.99 -15.62
N GLY A 253 -7.09 7.10 -16.52
CA GLY A 253 -8.50 6.87 -16.81
C GLY A 253 -9.29 6.36 -15.60
N LEU A 254 -8.68 5.47 -14.82
CA LEU A 254 -9.25 4.97 -13.58
C LEU A 254 -9.40 6.08 -12.54
N LEU A 255 -8.32 6.79 -12.21
CA LEU A 255 -8.33 7.84 -11.19
C LEU A 255 -9.30 8.98 -11.56
N THR A 256 -9.40 9.34 -12.83
CA THR A 256 -10.38 10.34 -13.30
C THR A 256 -11.82 9.93 -12.99
N LYS A 257 -12.17 8.64 -13.18
CA LYS A 257 -13.51 8.13 -12.82
C LYS A 257 -13.72 8.17 -11.30
N LEU A 258 -12.71 7.79 -10.52
CA LEU A 258 -12.79 7.76 -9.07
C LEU A 258 -12.96 9.15 -8.45
N VAL A 259 -12.25 10.14 -8.97
CA VAL A 259 -12.43 11.56 -8.57
C VAL A 259 -13.87 12.03 -8.82
N ARG A 260 -14.45 11.71 -9.99
CA ARG A 260 -15.85 12.06 -10.28
C ARG A 260 -16.84 11.40 -9.30
N ILE A 261 -16.60 10.16 -8.91
CA ILE A 261 -17.43 9.48 -7.90
C ILE A 261 -17.29 10.21 -6.56
N ARG A 262 -16.06 10.54 -6.14
CA ARG A 262 -15.84 11.25 -4.87
C ARG A 262 -16.55 12.61 -4.81
N GLN A 263 -16.60 13.33 -5.92
CA GLN A 263 -17.21 14.66 -6.01
C GLN A 263 -18.74 14.68 -5.87
N VAL A 264 -19.41 13.54 -6.00
CA VAL A 264 -20.87 13.44 -5.89
C VAL A 264 -21.33 12.80 -4.58
N LEU A 265 -20.40 12.50 -3.66
CA LEU A 265 -20.66 11.97 -2.31
C LEU A 265 -20.60 13.08 -1.28
#